data_5f73d34d2763617ebf5964260dad3fc9
#
_entry.id   5f73d34d2763617ebf5964260dad3fc9
#
_cell.length_a   1.000
_cell.length_b   1.000
_cell.length_c   1.000
_cell.angle_alpha   90.00
_cell.angle_beta   90.00
_cell.angle_gamma   90.00
#
_symmetry.space_group_name_H-M   'P 1'
#
loop_
_entity.id
_entity.type
_entity.pdbx_description
1 polymer ?
#
loop_
_entity_poly.entity_id
_entity_poly.type
_entity_poly.pdbx_seq_one_letter_code
_entity_poly.pdbx_strand_id
1 'polypeptide(L)'
;LGGVHLSVADWSTLRERPTDALRPEQIVGVSCHSVEELERLPFRPDYAYVSPVAASISKPGYGNDSLWTPELRRAVTARFPFPLIALGGVGEANAQGFIEEGFAGVALLGYFASQQLHELSERVQKLCTPTLLLCGGIDPTAEAGLTADMQYAARLGVRAYSLVTALTCQDAVAFTRLTAVADTDLIEAVRALRRQSPPQVAKIGLIASLHQLRLLVREIRTLFPACRIVWDPILRTSSGADLLP
;
A
#
# COMPACT_ATOMS: atom_id res chain seq x y z
N LEU A 1 12.46 -25.73 4.19
CA LEU A 1 11.37 -24.99 4.83
C LEU A 1 11.94 -23.68 5.38
N GLY A 2 11.22 -22.57 5.15
CA GLY A 2 11.63 -21.23 5.58
C GLY A 2 11.38 -20.94 7.06
N GLY A 3 10.61 -21.79 7.77
CA GLY A 3 10.30 -21.61 9.18
C GLY A 3 9.16 -22.49 9.67
N VAL A 4 8.67 -22.19 10.87
CA VAL A 4 7.54 -22.85 11.51
C VAL A 4 6.52 -21.83 12.00
N HIS A 5 5.27 -22.25 12.06
CA HIS A 5 4.20 -21.47 12.67
C HIS A 5 3.49 -22.30 13.73
N LEU A 6 3.38 -21.76 14.94
CA LEU A 6 2.87 -22.49 16.11
C LEU A 6 1.56 -21.88 16.59
N SER A 7 0.73 -22.70 17.21
CA SER A 7 -0.39 -22.19 18.01
C SER A 7 0.14 -21.52 19.29
N VAL A 8 -0.66 -20.66 19.91
CA VAL A 8 -0.28 -20.08 21.21
C VAL A 8 -0.10 -21.15 22.29
N ALA A 9 -0.88 -22.24 22.21
CA ALA A 9 -0.75 -23.38 23.14
C ALA A 9 0.61 -24.05 23.02
N ASP A 10 1.05 -24.35 21.79
CA ASP A 10 2.38 -24.93 21.54
C ASP A 10 3.49 -23.94 21.92
N TRP A 11 3.33 -22.67 21.57
CA TRP A 11 4.27 -21.61 21.89
C TRP A 11 4.49 -21.46 23.40
N SER A 12 3.43 -21.53 24.18
CA SER A 12 3.48 -21.40 25.64
C SER A 12 4.23 -22.54 26.35
N THR A 13 4.43 -23.69 25.67
CA THR A 13 5.26 -24.80 26.19
C THR A 13 6.75 -24.54 26.05
N LEU A 14 7.15 -23.61 25.18
CA LEU A 14 8.52 -23.23 24.97
C LEU A 14 8.93 -22.17 25.99
N ARG A 15 10.18 -22.26 26.49
CA ARG A 15 10.75 -21.22 27.36
C ARG A 15 11.59 -20.21 26.60
N GLU A 16 12.13 -20.64 25.49
CA GLU A 16 13.01 -19.87 24.60
C GLU A 16 12.83 -20.33 23.15
N ARG A 17 13.42 -19.60 22.22
CA ARG A 17 13.41 -19.99 20.79
C ARG A 17 14.03 -21.38 20.62
N PRO A 18 13.40 -22.30 19.90
CA PRO A 18 13.86 -23.70 19.77
C PRO A 18 15.08 -23.76 18.81
N THR A 19 16.25 -23.34 19.30
CA THR A 19 17.49 -23.28 18.53
C THR A 19 18.05 -24.65 18.14
N ASP A 20 17.69 -25.69 18.91
CA ASP A 20 18.13 -27.07 18.63
C ASP A 20 17.37 -27.71 17.46
N ALA A 21 16.16 -27.22 17.19
CA ALA A 21 15.29 -27.75 16.14
C ALA A 21 15.24 -26.86 14.89
N LEU A 22 15.69 -25.61 14.98
CA LEU A 22 15.60 -24.62 13.92
C LEU A 22 16.95 -23.94 13.68
N ARG A 23 17.29 -23.76 12.42
CA ARG A 23 18.46 -22.96 12.04
C ARG A 23 18.19 -21.47 12.32
N PRO A 24 19.23 -20.66 12.56
CA PRO A 24 19.08 -19.23 12.90
C PRO A 24 18.28 -18.42 11.88
N GLU A 25 18.38 -18.77 10.60
CA GLU A 25 17.69 -18.10 9.49
C GLU A 25 16.22 -18.50 9.31
N GLN A 26 15.75 -19.53 10.01
CA GLN A 26 14.37 -19.98 9.93
C GLN A 26 13.48 -19.13 10.80
N ILE A 27 12.35 -18.66 10.25
CA ILE A 27 11.39 -17.82 10.95
C ILE A 27 10.45 -18.62 11.83
N VAL A 28 10.04 -18.03 12.96
CA VAL A 28 9.11 -18.63 13.90
C VAL A 28 7.94 -17.68 14.11
N GLY A 29 6.76 -18.10 13.68
CA GLY A 29 5.51 -17.35 13.82
C GLY A 29 4.58 -17.98 14.85
N VAL A 30 3.61 -17.21 15.34
CA VAL A 30 2.59 -17.63 16.30
C VAL A 30 1.23 -17.08 15.92
N SER A 31 0.15 -17.83 16.23
CA SER A 31 -1.24 -17.32 16.18
C SER A 31 -1.69 -16.91 17.57
N CYS A 32 -2.16 -15.66 17.71
CA CYS A 32 -2.72 -15.11 18.94
C CYS A 32 -4.15 -14.62 18.71
N HIS A 33 -5.00 -14.81 19.73
CA HIS A 33 -6.42 -14.48 19.67
C HIS A 33 -6.82 -13.34 20.62
N SER A 34 -5.90 -12.90 21.48
CA SER A 34 -6.12 -11.79 22.41
C SER A 34 -4.83 -11.01 22.66
N VAL A 35 -4.97 -9.83 23.28
CA VAL A 35 -3.84 -9.00 23.71
C VAL A 35 -3.03 -9.70 24.80
N GLU A 36 -3.73 -10.38 25.70
CA GLU A 36 -3.12 -11.11 26.82
C GLU A 36 -2.24 -12.26 26.29
N GLU A 37 -2.63 -12.91 25.21
CA GLU A 37 -1.79 -13.93 24.56
C GLU A 37 -0.51 -13.33 23.98
N LEU A 38 -0.61 -12.17 23.31
CA LEU A 38 0.56 -11.44 22.80
C LEU A 38 1.51 -11.01 23.93
N GLU A 39 0.98 -10.56 25.07
CA GLU A 39 1.75 -10.13 26.24
C GLU A 39 2.46 -11.28 26.96
N ARG A 40 1.89 -12.47 26.91
CA ARG A 40 2.40 -13.66 27.61
C ARG A 40 3.34 -14.51 26.77
N LEU A 41 3.70 -14.07 25.57
CA LEU A 41 4.66 -14.79 24.76
C LEU A 41 6.01 -14.90 25.49
N PRO A 42 6.56 -16.11 25.70
CA PRO A 42 7.78 -16.32 26.48
C PRO A 42 9.03 -15.74 25.80
N PHE A 43 8.99 -15.53 24.49
CA PHE A 43 10.06 -14.87 23.74
C PHE A 43 9.45 -14.21 22.49
N ARG A 44 10.23 -13.33 21.86
CA ARG A 44 9.79 -12.57 20.68
C ARG A 44 9.68 -13.47 19.45
N PRO A 45 8.51 -13.54 18.79
CA PRO A 45 8.37 -14.20 17.49
C PRO A 45 8.96 -13.33 16.36
N ASP A 46 9.18 -13.93 15.20
CA ASP A 46 9.50 -13.18 13.99
C ASP A 46 8.28 -12.50 13.40
N TYR A 47 7.07 -13.07 13.63
CA TYR A 47 5.78 -12.45 13.34
C TYR A 47 4.66 -13.13 14.16
N ALA A 48 3.54 -12.44 14.34
CA ALA A 48 2.34 -13.05 14.92
C ALA A 48 1.10 -12.81 14.04
N TYR A 49 0.25 -13.83 13.89
CA TYR A 49 -1.12 -13.65 13.41
C TYR A 49 -1.99 -13.18 14.57
N VAL A 50 -2.81 -12.18 14.30
CA VAL A 50 -3.88 -11.71 15.20
C VAL A 50 -5.21 -12.09 14.57
N SER A 51 -6.01 -12.87 15.27
CA SER A 51 -7.21 -13.51 14.73
C SER A 51 -8.30 -13.74 15.78
N PRO A 52 -9.59 -13.60 15.43
CA PRO A 52 -10.13 -13.03 14.22
C PRO A 52 -10.20 -11.50 14.31
N VAL A 53 -9.69 -10.77 13.30
CA VAL A 53 -9.74 -9.28 13.27
C VAL A 53 -11.08 -8.74 12.78
N ALA A 54 -11.91 -9.59 12.15
CA ALA A 54 -13.26 -9.29 11.70
C ALA A 54 -14.11 -10.60 11.66
N ALA A 55 -15.40 -10.47 11.38
CA ALA A 55 -16.30 -11.61 11.24
C ALA A 55 -15.79 -12.60 10.18
N SER A 56 -15.74 -13.88 10.51
CA SER A 56 -15.17 -14.91 9.65
C SER A 56 -15.99 -15.12 8.37
N ILE A 57 -15.32 -15.13 7.21
CA ILE A 57 -15.94 -15.44 5.91
C ILE A 57 -16.25 -16.94 5.79
N SER A 58 -15.35 -17.79 6.30
CA SER A 58 -15.46 -19.26 6.17
C SER A 58 -16.21 -19.95 7.31
N LYS A 59 -16.41 -19.27 8.44
CA LYS A 59 -17.10 -19.80 9.62
C LYS A 59 -18.16 -18.80 10.08
N PRO A 60 -19.41 -18.86 9.57
CA PRO A 60 -20.47 -17.94 9.94
C PRO A 60 -20.66 -17.89 11.48
N GLY A 61 -20.74 -16.68 12.03
CA GLY A 61 -20.85 -16.43 13.46
C GLY A 61 -19.54 -16.39 14.25
N TYR A 62 -18.44 -16.91 13.71
CA TYR A 62 -17.14 -16.85 14.37
C TYR A 62 -16.50 -15.47 14.19
N GLY A 63 -16.15 -14.84 15.30
CA GLY A 63 -15.53 -13.50 15.31
C GLY A 63 -16.51 -12.34 15.18
N ASN A 64 -17.84 -12.57 15.22
CA ASN A 64 -18.83 -11.50 15.25
C ASN A 64 -18.70 -10.66 16.54
N ASP A 65 -18.32 -11.28 17.64
CA ASP A 65 -18.07 -10.64 18.94
C ASP A 65 -16.57 -10.33 19.14
N SER A 66 -15.83 -10.19 18.05
CA SER A 66 -14.40 -9.89 18.11
C SER A 66 -14.14 -8.63 18.91
N LEU A 67 -13.32 -8.75 19.94
CA LEU A 67 -12.86 -7.64 20.78
C LEU A 67 -11.87 -6.71 20.08
N TRP A 68 -11.49 -7.03 18.84
CA TRP A 68 -10.52 -6.27 18.04
C TRP A 68 -11.15 -5.05 17.38
N THR A 69 -11.49 -4.02 18.19
CA THR A 69 -11.95 -2.73 17.63
C THR A 69 -10.83 -2.03 16.85
N PRO A 70 -11.13 -1.11 15.93
CA PRO A 70 -10.10 -0.35 15.19
C PRO A 70 -9.10 0.36 16.12
N GLU A 71 -9.56 0.90 17.25
CA GLU A 71 -8.74 1.57 18.25
C GLU A 71 -7.75 0.59 18.91
N LEU A 72 -8.25 -0.58 19.31
CA LEU A 72 -7.43 -1.63 19.91
C LEU A 72 -6.39 -2.17 18.91
N ARG A 73 -6.78 -2.38 17.67
CA ARG A 73 -5.87 -2.84 16.61
C ARG A 73 -4.71 -1.86 16.39
N ARG A 74 -5.00 -0.54 16.28
CA ARG A 74 -3.96 0.49 16.19
C ARG A 74 -3.05 0.55 17.41
N ALA A 75 -3.62 0.44 18.61
CA ALA A 75 -2.84 0.42 19.85
C ALA A 75 -1.89 -0.79 19.90
N VAL A 76 -2.36 -1.95 19.50
CA VAL A 76 -1.59 -3.20 19.51
C VAL A 76 -0.49 -3.17 18.45
N THR A 77 -0.79 -2.74 17.22
CA THR A 77 0.21 -2.65 16.16
C THR A 77 1.32 -1.65 16.47
N ALA A 78 1.01 -0.57 17.19
CA ALA A 78 2.00 0.39 17.65
C ALA A 78 2.85 -0.11 18.86
N ARG A 79 2.32 -1.05 19.65
CA ARG A 79 2.92 -1.50 20.91
C ARG A 79 3.94 -2.62 20.73
N PHE A 80 3.65 -3.59 19.88
CA PHE A 80 4.50 -4.79 19.76
C PHE A 80 5.63 -4.57 18.75
N PRO A 81 6.91 -4.92 19.11
CA PRO A 81 8.08 -4.63 18.28
C PRO A 81 8.36 -5.72 17.24
N PHE A 82 7.34 -6.44 16.78
CA PHE A 82 7.41 -7.45 15.75
C PHE A 82 6.20 -7.36 14.82
N PRO A 83 6.32 -7.83 13.57
CA PRO A 83 5.24 -7.78 12.60
C PRO A 83 3.97 -8.48 13.07
N LEU A 84 2.85 -7.77 13.09
CA LEU A 84 1.53 -8.35 13.28
C LEU A 84 0.83 -8.50 11.94
N ILE A 85 0.23 -9.66 11.69
CA ILE A 85 -0.48 -10.00 10.47
C ILE A 85 -1.96 -10.18 10.81
N ALA A 86 -2.83 -9.44 10.16
CA ALA A 86 -4.28 -9.55 10.36
C ALA A 86 -4.83 -10.82 9.70
N LEU A 87 -5.54 -11.66 10.48
CA LEU A 87 -6.16 -12.90 10.01
C LEU A 87 -7.60 -12.99 10.50
N GLY A 88 -8.47 -13.64 9.72
CA GLY A 88 -9.88 -13.88 10.04
C GLY A 88 -10.79 -12.73 9.64
N GLY A 89 -11.73 -13.01 8.73
CA GLY A 89 -12.66 -12.03 8.17
C GLY A 89 -12.00 -11.01 7.22
N VAL A 90 -10.76 -11.25 6.80
CA VAL A 90 -10.03 -10.39 5.86
C VAL A 90 -10.44 -10.73 4.43
N GLY A 91 -10.73 -9.70 3.64
CA GLY A 91 -11.05 -9.78 2.22
C GLY A 91 -10.68 -8.48 1.49
N GLU A 92 -10.98 -8.42 0.20
CA GLU A 92 -10.63 -7.27 -0.65
C GLU A 92 -11.17 -5.92 -0.10
N ALA A 93 -12.37 -5.95 0.49
CA ALA A 93 -13.04 -4.73 0.96
C ALA A 93 -12.40 -4.10 2.19
N ASN A 94 -11.65 -4.87 3.01
CA ASN A 94 -11.12 -4.40 4.29
C ASN A 94 -9.60 -4.61 4.47
N ALA A 95 -8.94 -5.35 3.57
CA ALA A 95 -7.51 -5.65 3.68
C ALA A 95 -6.64 -4.39 3.80
N GLN A 96 -6.93 -3.37 3.00
CA GLN A 96 -6.19 -2.11 3.02
C GLN A 96 -6.37 -1.36 4.35
N GLY A 97 -7.56 -1.40 4.95
CA GLY A 97 -7.83 -0.78 6.25
C GLY A 97 -6.96 -1.36 7.37
N PHE A 98 -6.69 -2.66 7.36
CA PHE A 98 -5.78 -3.27 8.34
C PHE A 98 -4.32 -2.81 8.16
N ILE A 99 -3.86 -2.63 6.93
CA ILE A 99 -2.53 -2.05 6.68
C ILE A 99 -2.45 -0.62 7.22
N GLU A 100 -3.50 0.19 7.03
CA GLU A 100 -3.59 1.56 7.55
C GLU A 100 -3.67 1.61 9.09
N GLU A 101 -4.18 0.57 9.72
CA GLU A 101 -4.18 0.39 11.17
C GLU A 101 -2.83 -0.09 11.72
N GLY A 102 -1.80 -0.29 10.87
CA GLY A 102 -0.43 -0.58 11.25
C GLY A 102 -0.06 -2.07 11.21
N PHE A 103 -0.93 -2.96 10.71
CA PHE A 103 -0.53 -4.33 10.47
C PHE A 103 0.53 -4.40 9.36
N ALA A 104 1.51 -5.27 9.55
CA ALA A 104 2.57 -5.49 8.57
C ALA A 104 2.10 -6.27 7.33
N GLY A 105 0.94 -6.92 7.43
CA GLY A 105 0.33 -7.67 6.34
C GLY A 105 -1.03 -8.23 6.71
N VAL A 106 -1.65 -8.90 5.75
CA VAL A 106 -2.93 -9.60 5.91
C VAL A 106 -2.82 -11.05 5.46
N ALA A 107 -3.59 -11.95 6.08
CA ALA A 107 -3.71 -13.35 5.69
C ALA A 107 -5.17 -13.67 5.34
N LEU A 108 -5.38 -14.22 4.14
CA LEU A 108 -6.69 -14.41 3.55
C LEU A 108 -6.94 -15.92 3.28
N LEU A 109 -7.49 -16.63 4.24
CA LEU A 109 -7.87 -18.03 4.05
C LEU A 109 -9.29 -18.15 3.50
N GLY A 110 -10.28 -17.67 4.26
CA GLY A 110 -11.70 -17.81 3.90
C GLY A 110 -12.07 -17.11 2.61
N TYR A 111 -11.45 -15.98 2.32
CA TYR A 111 -11.65 -15.23 1.08
C TYR A 111 -11.24 -16.06 -0.15
N PHE A 112 -10.09 -16.71 -0.11
CA PHE A 112 -9.63 -17.53 -1.22
C PHE A 112 -10.33 -18.90 -1.29
N ALA A 113 -10.62 -19.53 -0.16
CA ALA A 113 -11.31 -20.81 -0.11
C ALA A 113 -12.74 -20.76 -0.67
N SER A 114 -13.37 -19.59 -0.69
CA SER A 114 -14.71 -19.38 -1.25
C SER A 114 -14.73 -19.09 -2.76
N GLN A 115 -13.56 -19.00 -3.41
CA GLN A 115 -13.42 -18.57 -4.81
C GLN A 115 -13.06 -19.73 -5.75
N GLN A 116 -13.34 -19.54 -7.04
CA GLN A 116 -12.90 -20.48 -8.08
C GLN A 116 -11.41 -20.24 -8.38
N LEU A 117 -10.66 -21.33 -8.61
CA LEU A 117 -9.20 -21.30 -8.78
C LEU A 117 -8.71 -20.36 -9.89
N HIS A 118 -9.47 -20.20 -10.98
CA HIS A 118 -9.06 -19.32 -12.09
C HIS A 118 -9.12 -17.83 -11.76
N GLU A 119 -9.92 -17.43 -10.75
CA GLU A 119 -10.00 -16.04 -10.29
C GLU A 119 -8.90 -15.69 -9.26
N LEU A 120 -8.27 -16.70 -8.67
CA LEU A 120 -7.31 -16.52 -7.57
C LEU A 120 -6.11 -15.66 -7.98
N SER A 121 -5.53 -15.90 -9.16
CA SER A 121 -4.33 -15.19 -9.59
C SER A 121 -4.60 -13.70 -9.82
N GLU A 122 -5.73 -13.35 -10.42
CA GLU A 122 -6.15 -11.97 -10.64
C GLU A 122 -6.42 -11.24 -9.32
N ARG A 123 -7.07 -11.93 -8.37
CA ARG A 123 -7.37 -11.37 -7.05
C ARG A 123 -6.13 -11.18 -6.18
N VAL A 124 -5.20 -12.13 -6.19
CA VAL A 124 -3.90 -11.98 -5.53
C VAL A 124 -3.13 -10.80 -6.13
N GLN A 125 -3.08 -10.72 -7.44
CA GLN A 125 -2.44 -9.62 -8.13
C GLN A 125 -3.08 -8.27 -7.77
N LYS A 126 -4.41 -8.19 -7.72
CA LYS A 126 -5.14 -6.98 -7.33
C LYS A 126 -4.84 -6.52 -5.90
N LEU A 127 -4.70 -7.47 -4.96
CA LEU A 127 -4.40 -7.18 -3.54
C LEU A 127 -2.92 -6.84 -3.30
N CYS A 128 -2.02 -7.46 -4.06
CA CYS A 128 -0.58 -7.33 -3.85
C CYS A 128 0.09 -6.31 -4.80
N THR A 129 -0.61 -5.83 -5.83
CA THR A 129 -0.03 -4.89 -6.79
C THR A 129 0.14 -3.51 -6.15
N PRO A 130 1.36 -2.99 -6.06
CA PRO A 130 1.60 -1.63 -5.62
C PRO A 130 0.80 -0.63 -6.45
N THR A 131 0.32 0.42 -5.82
CA THR A 131 -0.42 1.48 -6.51
C THR A 131 0.38 2.78 -6.44
N LEU A 132 0.57 3.40 -7.60
CA LEU A 132 1.25 4.69 -7.74
C LEU A 132 0.25 5.78 -8.11
N LEU A 133 0.55 7.01 -7.72
CA LEU A 133 -0.03 8.21 -8.31
C LEU A 133 1.09 8.92 -9.10
N LEU A 134 0.91 9.02 -10.40
CA LEU A 134 1.87 9.65 -11.30
C LEU A 134 1.31 11.01 -11.72
N CYS A 135 1.99 12.08 -11.32
CA CYS A 135 1.61 13.46 -11.64
C CYS A 135 2.65 14.06 -12.59
N GLY A 136 2.24 14.56 -13.73
CA GLY A 136 3.19 15.12 -14.70
C GLY A 136 2.54 15.72 -15.93
N GLY A 137 3.36 16.31 -16.79
CA GLY A 137 2.94 16.79 -18.09
C GLY A 137 2.71 15.65 -19.08
N ILE A 138 1.76 15.83 -19.98
CA ILE A 138 1.59 14.92 -21.11
C ILE A 138 2.56 15.33 -22.23
N ASP A 139 3.38 14.35 -22.63
CA ASP A 139 4.19 14.40 -23.82
C ASP A 139 3.47 13.65 -24.96
N PRO A 140 3.14 14.32 -26.07
CA PRO A 140 2.44 13.69 -27.19
C PRO A 140 3.27 12.62 -27.91
N THR A 141 4.61 12.66 -27.79
CA THR A 141 5.50 11.63 -28.36
C THR A 141 5.59 10.37 -27.50
N ALA A 142 5.13 10.44 -26.26
CA ALA A 142 5.22 9.37 -25.26
C ALA A 142 6.67 8.93 -24.90
N GLU A 143 7.66 9.74 -25.24
CA GLU A 143 9.08 9.48 -24.91
C GLU A 143 9.45 9.96 -23.52
N ALA A 144 8.67 10.89 -22.97
CA ALA A 144 8.90 11.47 -21.64
C ALA A 144 7.58 11.70 -20.88
N GLY A 145 7.69 12.30 -19.69
CA GLY A 145 6.57 12.78 -18.89
C GLY A 145 5.65 11.68 -18.41
N LEU A 146 4.39 12.06 -18.17
CA LEU A 146 3.37 11.17 -17.60
C LEU A 146 3.10 9.94 -18.47
N THR A 147 3.12 10.08 -19.78
CA THR A 147 2.87 8.97 -20.72
C THR A 147 3.95 7.90 -20.63
N ALA A 148 5.22 8.28 -20.59
CA ALA A 148 6.33 7.35 -20.39
C ALA A 148 6.26 6.67 -19.01
N ASP A 149 6.01 7.44 -17.94
CA ASP A 149 5.85 6.91 -16.60
C ASP A 149 4.76 5.84 -16.52
N MET A 150 3.60 6.08 -17.16
CA MET A 150 2.49 5.10 -17.23
C MET A 150 2.88 3.82 -17.98
N GLN A 151 3.63 3.92 -19.08
CA GLN A 151 4.13 2.77 -19.82
C GLN A 151 5.09 1.93 -18.98
N TYR A 152 6.01 2.58 -18.22
CA TYR A 152 6.93 1.87 -17.33
C TYR A 152 6.19 1.20 -16.16
N ALA A 153 5.22 1.88 -15.55
CA ALA A 153 4.39 1.27 -14.52
C ALA A 153 3.68 0.00 -15.02
N ALA A 154 3.11 0.05 -16.22
CA ALA A 154 2.47 -1.11 -16.85
C ALA A 154 3.45 -2.26 -17.11
N ARG A 155 4.66 -1.98 -17.62
CA ARG A 155 5.71 -3.00 -17.83
C ARG A 155 6.18 -3.66 -16.56
N LEU A 156 6.17 -2.94 -15.43
CA LEU A 156 6.53 -3.44 -14.11
C LEU A 156 5.38 -4.14 -13.38
N GLY A 157 4.19 -4.23 -14.00
CA GLY A 157 3.01 -4.79 -13.38
C GLY A 157 2.48 -3.98 -12.19
N VAL A 158 2.79 -2.67 -12.14
CA VAL A 158 2.38 -1.76 -11.09
C VAL A 158 1.12 -1.02 -11.51
N ARG A 159 0.11 -0.96 -10.64
CA ARG A 159 -1.07 -0.12 -10.88
C ARG A 159 -0.69 1.34 -10.76
N ALA A 160 -1.09 2.17 -11.71
CA ALA A 160 -0.86 3.59 -11.64
C ALA A 160 -2.13 4.39 -11.93
N TYR A 161 -2.35 5.43 -11.14
CA TYR A 161 -3.27 6.52 -11.43
C TYR A 161 -2.48 7.65 -12.08
N SER A 162 -3.06 8.30 -13.06
CA SER A 162 -2.44 9.42 -13.77
C SER A 162 -3.13 10.73 -13.40
N LEU A 163 -2.33 11.75 -13.14
CA LEU A 163 -2.78 13.12 -12.91
C LEU A 163 -2.01 14.07 -13.83
N VAL A 164 -2.71 14.65 -14.77
CA VAL A 164 -2.11 15.60 -15.70
C VAL A 164 -1.93 16.95 -15.02
N THR A 165 -0.68 17.46 -14.98
CA THR A 165 -0.36 18.77 -14.40
C THR A 165 -0.24 19.85 -15.47
N ALA A 166 0.15 19.45 -16.67
CA ALA A 166 0.30 20.35 -17.81
C ALA A 166 0.12 19.59 -19.13
N LEU A 167 -0.36 20.28 -20.13
CA LEU A 167 -0.29 19.86 -21.53
C LEU A 167 0.98 20.49 -22.14
N THR A 168 1.81 19.67 -22.79
CA THR A 168 2.98 20.17 -23.52
C THR A 168 2.77 20.04 -25.02
N CYS A 169 3.26 21.00 -25.75
CA CYS A 169 3.39 20.94 -27.20
C CYS A 169 4.89 20.82 -27.50
N GLN A 170 5.31 19.60 -27.78
CA GLN A 170 6.73 19.30 -28.06
C GLN A 170 6.84 18.16 -29.04
N ASP A 171 7.99 18.08 -29.69
CA ASP A 171 8.43 16.95 -30.49
C ASP A 171 9.89 16.60 -30.16
N ALA A 172 10.50 15.69 -30.91
CA ALA A 172 11.89 15.28 -30.67
C ALA A 172 12.93 16.43 -30.81
N VAL A 173 12.54 17.57 -31.40
CA VAL A 173 13.46 18.68 -31.73
C VAL A 173 13.19 19.93 -30.89
N ALA A 174 11.92 20.23 -30.63
CA ALA A 174 11.52 21.49 -30.03
C ALA A 174 10.41 21.36 -28.99
N PHE A 175 10.53 22.14 -27.93
CA PHE A 175 9.47 22.43 -26.98
C PHE A 175 8.86 23.79 -27.33
N THR A 176 7.55 23.84 -27.60
CA THR A 176 6.91 25.07 -28.08
C THR A 176 5.97 25.69 -27.05
N ARG A 177 5.31 24.90 -26.23
CA ARG A 177 4.34 25.44 -25.27
C ARG A 177 4.04 24.48 -24.11
N LEU A 178 3.83 25.08 -22.94
CA LEU A 178 3.24 24.43 -21.77
C LEU A 178 1.93 25.13 -21.42
N THR A 179 0.86 24.37 -21.25
CA THR A 179 -0.42 24.86 -20.72
C THR A 179 -0.70 24.16 -19.41
N ALA A 180 -0.72 24.91 -18.30
CA ALA A 180 -1.02 24.38 -16.99
C ALA A 180 -2.48 23.89 -16.93
N VAL A 181 -2.71 22.76 -16.26
CA VAL A 181 -4.05 22.36 -15.86
C VAL A 181 -4.51 23.26 -14.71
N ALA A 182 -5.77 23.68 -14.73
CA ALA A 182 -6.34 24.56 -13.71
C ALA A 182 -6.31 23.89 -12.33
N ASP A 183 -6.11 24.69 -11.28
CA ASP A 183 -6.05 24.21 -9.89
C ASP A 183 -7.32 23.46 -9.46
N THR A 184 -8.47 23.95 -9.89
CA THR A 184 -9.78 23.31 -9.63
C THR A 184 -9.84 21.90 -10.19
N ASP A 185 -9.38 21.71 -11.43
CA ASP A 185 -9.39 20.42 -12.12
C ASP A 185 -8.42 19.44 -11.45
N LEU A 186 -7.24 19.91 -11.01
CA LEU A 186 -6.29 19.11 -10.26
C LEU A 186 -6.85 18.64 -8.92
N ILE A 187 -7.50 19.53 -8.17
CA ILE A 187 -8.12 19.20 -6.89
C ILE A 187 -9.21 18.15 -7.10
N GLU A 188 -10.09 18.35 -8.08
CA GLU A 188 -11.17 17.41 -8.38
C GLU A 188 -10.65 16.06 -8.83
N ALA A 189 -9.60 16.02 -9.65
CA ALA A 189 -8.98 14.79 -10.12
C ALA A 189 -8.35 13.99 -8.95
N VAL A 190 -7.62 14.65 -8.03
CA VAL A 190 -7.10 13.98 -6.83
C VAL A 190 -8.25 13.45 -5.96
N ARG A 191 -9.29 14.24 -5.76
CA ARG A 191 -10.48 13.85 -4.96
C ARG A 191 -11.26 12.69 -5.58
N ALA A 192 -11.31 12.59 -6.90
CA ALA A 192 -11.94 11.47 -7.60
C ALA A 192 -11.29 10.13 -7.24
N LEU A 193 -10.00 10.12 -6.87
CA LEU A 193 -9.29 8.92 -6.43
C LEU A 193 -9.67 8.45 -5.01
N ARG A 194 -10.44 9.23 -4.24
CA ARG A 194 -10.82 8.92 -2.86
C ARG A 194 -11.47 7.53 -2.68
N ARG A 195 -12.15 7.04 -3.72
CA ARG A 195 -12.84 5.74 -3.71
C ARG A 195 -12.00 4.60 -4.29
N GLN A 196 -10.78 4.89 -4.67
CA GLN A 196 -9.84 3.92 -5.23
C GLN A 196 -8.89 3.40 -4.14
N SER A 197 -8.13 2.34 -4.46
CA SER A 197 -7.05 1.88 -3.60
C SER A 197 -6.03 3.00 -3.38
N PRO A 198 -5.68 3.35 -2.12
CA PRO A 198 -4.77 4.46 -1.87
C PRO A 198 -3.40 4.22 -2.53
N PRO A 199 -2.81 5.24 -3.16
CA PRO A 199 -1.46 5.12 -3.69
C PRO A 199 -0.44 5.07 -2.55
N GLN A 200 0.51 4.14 -2.62
CA GLN A 200 1.62 4.05 -1.67
C GLN A 200 2.71 5.09 -1.95
N VAL A 201 2.87 5.46 -3.21
CA VAL A 201 3.83 6.48 -3.64
C VAL A 201 3.17 7.38 -4.68
N ALA A 202 3.39 8.69 -4.54
CA ALA A 202 3.08 9.69 -5.55
C ALA A 202 4.40 10.21 -6.15
N LYS A 203 4.60 10.02 -7.44
CA LYS A 203 5.66 10.72 -8.20
C LYS A 203 5.07 12.01 -8.74
N ILE A 204 5.73 13.14 -8.47
CA ILE A 204 5.42 14.43 -9.07
C ILE A 204 6.60 14.79 -10.00
N GLY A 205 6.36 14.82 -11.29
CA GLY A 205 7.33 15.24 -12.31
C GLY A 205 7.12 16.71 -12.69
N LEU A 206 6.86 16.96 -13.98
CA LEU A 206 6.62 18.30 -14.50
C LEU A 206 5.43 18.97 -13.82
N ILE A 207 5.66 20.17 -13.31
CA ILE A 207 4.66 21.09 -12.77
C ILE A 207 4.80 22.46 -13.43
N ALA A 208 3.71 23.21 -13.54
CA ALA A 208 3.72 24.52 -14.16
C ALA A 208 4.15 25.65 -13.20
N SER A 209 4.10 25.41 -11.88
CA SER A 209 4.49 26.40 -10.86
C SER A 209 4.70 25.74 -9.49
N LEU A 210 5.45 26.44 -8.61
CA LEU A 210 5.56 26.03 -7.20
C LEU A 210 4.23 26.11 -6.44
N HIS A 211 3.30 26.96 -6.88
CA HIS A 211 1.96 27.00 -6.34
C HIS A 211 1.23 25.67 -6.61
N GLN A 212 1.28 25.17 -7.84
CA GLN A 212 0.70 23.90 -8.24
C GLN A 212 1.31 22.73 -7.44
N LEU A 213 2.64 22.74 -7.23
CA LEU A 213 3.30 21.73 -6.38
C LEU A 213 2.74 21.72 -4.95
N ARG A 214 2.66 22.90 -4.31
CA ARG A 214 2.14 23.02 -2.95
C ARG A 214 0.69 22.54 -2.85
N LEU A 215 -0.13 22.86 -3.85
CA LEU A 215 -1.50 22.43 -3.97
C LEU A 215 -1.59 20.90 -4.00
N LEU A 216 -0.87 20.25 -4.91
CA LEU A 216 -0.84 18.81 -5.08
C LEU A 216 -0.37 18.09 -3.81
N VAL A 217 0.74 18.54 -3.23
CA VAL A 217 1.27 17.95 -1.99
C VAL A 217 0.25 18.04 -0.87
N ARG A 218 -0.45 19.17 -0.72
CA ARG A 218 -1.49 19.35 0.29
C ARG A 218 -2.67 18.40 0.06
N GLU A 219 -3.21 18.33 -1.15
CA GLU A 219 -4.36 17.48 -1.46
C GLU A 219 -4.00 15.99 -1.31
N ILE A 220 -2.83 15.57 -1.78
CA ILE A 220 -2.36 14.17 -1.65
C ILE A 220 -2.21 13.80 -0.17
N ARG A 221 -1.56 14.64 0.65
CA ARG A 221 -1.40 14.36 2.09
C ARG A 221 -2.71 14.36 2.85
N THR A 222 -3.67 15.20 2.45
CA THR A 222 -4.99 15.24 3.07
C THR A 222 -5.78 13.96 2.79
N LEU A 223 -5.74 13.45 1.57
CA LEU A 223 -6.52 12.29 1.15
C LEU A 223 -5.82 10.96 1.39
N PHE A 224 -4.50 10.94 1.30
CA PHE A 224 -3.64 9.75 1.41
C PHE A 224 -2.47 10.02 2.35
N PRO A 225 -2.70 10.14 3.67
CA PRO A 225 -1.67 10.57 4.63
C PRO A 225 -0.45 9.62 4.68
N ALA A 226 -0.64 8.34 4.39
CA ALA A 226 0.43 7.34 4.33
C ALA A 226 1.21 7.33 2.99
N CYS A 227 0.74 8.07 1.97
CA CYS A 227 1.39 8.12 0.66
C CYS A 227 2.74 8.82 0.75
N ARG A 228 3.81 8.15 0.30
CA ARG A 228 5.13 8.77 0.16
C ARG A 228 5.16 9.60 -1.12
N ILE A 229 5.64 10.84 -1.02
CA ILE A 229 5.74 11.76 -2.16
C ILE A 229 7.20 11.84 -2.60
N VAL A 230 7.43 11.58 -3.88
CA VAL A 230 8.71 11.76 -4.57
C VAL A 230 8.54 12.88 -5.60
N TRP A 231 9.25 13.95 -5.43
CA TRP A 231 9.28 15.04 -6.43
C TRP A 231 10.56 14.93 -7.25
N ASP A 232 10.39 14.84 -8.57
CA ASP A 232 11.43 14.84 -9.58
C ASP A 232 11.36 16.20 -10.31
N PRO A 233 12.15 17.22 -9.87
CA PRO A 233 12.03 18.58 -10.37
C PRO A 233 12.56 18.67 -11.81
N ILE A 234 11.67 18.89 -12.76
CA ILE A 234 12.02 19.14 -14.14
C ILE A 234 12.12 20.65 -14.34
N LEU A 235 13.33 21.19 -14.22
CA LEU A 235 13.59 22.63 -14.30
C LEU A 235 13.74 23.12 -15.74
N ARG A 236 14.20 22.24 -16.63
CA ARG A 236 14.46 22.56 -18.05
C ARG A 236 14.04 21.40 -18.95
N THR A 237 13.68 21.73 -20.18
CA THR A 237 13.49 20.73 -21.23
C THR A 237 14.83 20.17 -21.69
N SER A 238 14.84 19.05 -22.40
CA SER A 238 16.04 18.53 -23.09
C SER A 238 16.61 19.51 -24.14
N SER A 239 15.76 20.36 -24.70
CA SER A 239 16.15 21.46 -25.62
C SER A 239 16.62 22.71 -24.90
N GLY A 240 16.72 22.74 -23.55
CA GLY A 240 17.28 23.85 -22.76
C GLY A 240 16.29 24.96 -22.38
N ALA A 241 15.00 24.85 -22.71
CA ALA A 241 14.00 25.84 -22.29
C ALA A 241 13.70 25.70 -20.80
N ASP A 242 13.65 26.82 -20.07
CA ASP A 242 13.27 26.83 -18.65
C ASP A 242 11.77 26.53 -18.49
N LEU A 243 11.43 25.64 -17.56
CA LEU A 243 10.06 25.18 -17.28
C LEU A 243 9.51 25.69 -15.95
N LEU A 244 10.39 25.96 -14.99
CA LEU A 244 10.07 26.60 -13.73
C LEU A 244 10.81 27.91 -13.62
N PRO A 245 10.10 29.02 -13.35
CA PRO A 245 10.72 30.32 -13.11
C PRO A 245 11.51 30.35 -11.81
#